data_1b78779614ff21f536c712a0ebca6a6b
#
_entry.id   1b78779614ff21f536c712a0ebca6a6b
#
_cell.length_a   1.000
_cell.length_b   1.000
_cell.length_c   1.000
_cell.angle_alpha   90.00
_cell.angle_beta   90.00
_cell.angle_gamma   90.00
#
_symmetry.space_group_name_H-M   'P 1'
#
loop_
_entity.id
_entity.type
_entity.pdbx_description
1 polymer ?
#
loop_
_entity_poly.entity_id
_entity_poly.type
_entity_poly.pdbx_seq_one_letter_code
_entity_poly.pdbx_strand_id
1 'polypeptide(L)'
;KYCYYICDTNKKHKGCTSSHRISESDLEQTVLALLREHIRMVCELDSCLEVIRKVPFQKIKLKKVQERQLKIEEELERYRRLKLSLYEDMKDGLISKEDYVDIKAQYDERIVSQKQAYDQAQKEIDMYLDDNSKPHQWIQDFMEHRNITELTRMVAVECIDEIAVYEDRKIEVSFTHWQDYSALSEQVREYYQENHKEVV
;
A
#
# COMPACT_ATOMS: atom_id res chain seq x y z
N LYS A 1 44.93 -13.51 3.77
CA LYS A 1 44.97 -12.20 3.09
C LYS A 1 43.75 -11.41 3.54
N TYR A 2 43.95 -10.28 4.21
CA TYR A 2 42.83 -9.47 4.69
C TYR A 2 42.40 -8.52 3.55
N CYS A 3 41.13 -8.59 3.14
CA CYS A 3 40.53 -7.70 2.17
C CYS A 3 39.77 -6.56 2.89
N TYR A 4 39.81 -5.35 2.34
CA TYR A 4 39.17 -4.17 2.92
C TYR A 4 38.55 -3.32 1.84
N TYR A 5 37.38 -2.80 2.11
CA TYR A 5 36.77 -1.72 1.36
C TYR A 5 37.30 -0.39 1.89
N ILE A 6 37.67 0.53 0.99
CA ILE A 6 38.26 1.83 1.30
C ILE A 6 37.53 2.89 0.47
N CYS A 7 37.21 4.02 1.08
CA CYS A 7 36.61 5.15 0.36
C CYS A 7 37.50 5.62 -0.77
N ASP A 8 37.04 5.57 -2.02
CA ASP A 8 37.77 5.98 -3.21
C ASP A 8 38.08 7.50 -3.22
N THR A 9 37.13 8.30 -2.70
CA THR A 9 37.29 9.75 -2.57
C THR A 9 38.42 10.13 -1.60
N ASN A 10 38.50 9.41 -0.46
CA ASN A 10 39.61 9.58 0.49
C ASN A 10 40.96 9.12 -0.12
N LYS A 11 40.94 7.93 -0.76
CA LYS A 11 42.16 7.40 -1.41
C LYS A 11 42.72 8.33 -2.50
N LYS A 12 41.83 9.04 -3.19
CA LYS A 12 42.21 9.99 -4.26
C LYS A 12 42.43 11.43 -3.75
N HIS A 13 42.37 11.67 -2.44
CA HIS A 13 42.48 13.01 -1.82
C HIS A 13 41.52 14.06 -2.41
N LYS A 14 40.30 13.65 -2.79
CA LYS A 14 39.31 14.50 -3.45
C LYS A 14 38.22 15.00 -2.47
N GLY A 15 38.64 15.52 -1.29
CA GLY A 15 37.73 16.22 -0.38
C GLY A 15 37.10 15.38 0.75
N CYS A 16 37.33 14.08 0.81
CA CYS A 16 36.97 13.27 1.99
C CYS A 16 38.13 13.27 2.98
N THR A 17 37.89 13.79 4.18
CA THR A 17 38.93 13.95 5.23
C THR A 17 39.05 12.75 6.15
N SER A 18 38.06 11.84 6.16
CA SER A 18 38.05 10.67 7.04
C SER A 18 38.38 9.37 6.29
N SER A 19 39.11 8.48 6.96
CA SER A 19 39.50 7.20 6.41
C SER A 19 38.36 6.18 6.62
N HIS A 20 37.40 6.15 5.71
CA HIS A 20 36.40 5.10 5.69
C HIS A 20 37.06 3.79 5.26
N ARG A 21 37.26 2.89 6.20
CA ARG A 21 37.80 1.55 5.97
C ARG A 21 37.03 0.53 6.78
N ILE A 22 36.53 -0.50 6.09
CA ILE A 22 35.87 -1.63 6.71
C ILE A 22 36.45 -2.93 6.15
N SER A 23 36.58 -3.97 7.00
CA SER A 23 36.99 -5.27 6.50
C SER A 23 35.85 -5.91 5.69
N GLU A 24 36.20 -6.62 4.63
CA GLU A 24 35.23 -7.34 3.80
C GLU A 24 34.42 -8.32 4.64
N SER A 25 35.08 -9.08 5.52
CA SER A 25 34.43 -10.05 6.40
C SER A 25 33.46 -9.40 7.38
N ASP A 26 33.80 -8.24 7.98
CA ASP A 26 32.90 -7.57 8.93
C ASP A 26 31.67 -6.98 8.20
N LEU A 27 31.89 -6.44 7.01
CA LEU A 27 30.81 -5.93 6.18
C LEU A 27 29.85 -7.05 5.77
N GLU A 28 30.38 -8.16 5.23
CA GLU A 28 29.58 -9.31 4.81
C GLU A 28 28.77 -9.91 5.96
N GLN A 29 29.39 -10.10 7.12
CA GLN A 29 28.72 -10.65 8.30
C GLN A 29 27.60 -9.73 8.80
N THR A 30 27.85 -8.42 8.84
CA THR A 30 26.85 -7.44 9.28
C THR A 30 25.68 -7.36 8.30
N VAL A 31 25.98 -7.27 7.00
CA VAL A 31 24.94 -7.23 5.95
C VAL A 31 24.12 -8.52 5.97
N LEU A 32 24.77 -9.69 6.09
CA LEU A 32 24.08 -10.97 6.18
C LEU A 32 23.17 -11.06 7.41
N ALA A 33 23.63 -10.54 8.56
CA ALA A 33 22.80 -10.51 9.76
C ALA A 33 21.57 -9.61 9.61
N LEU A 34 21.73 -8.41 9.01
CA LEU A 34 20.63 -7.49 8.74
C LEU A 34 19.66 -8.07 7.71
N LEU A 35 20.16 -8.71 6.66
CA LEU A 35 19.34 -9.36 5.64
C LEU A 35 18.52 -10.52 6.23
N ARG A 36 19.12 -11.36 7.07
CA ARG A 36 18.39 -12.44 7.77
C ARG A 36 17.23 -11.89 8.62
N GLU A 37 17.48 -10.80 9.33
CA GLU A 37 16.46 -10.17 10.15
C GLU A 37 15.34 -9.58 9.27
N HIS A 38 15.69 -8.93 8.16
CA HIS A 38 14.70 -8.42 7.23
C HIS A 38 13.87 -9.54 6.59
N ILE A 39 14.49 -10.64 6.15
CA ILE A 39 13.78 -11.82 5.63
C ILE A 39 12.82 -12.39 6.69
N ARG A 40 13.24 -12.45 7.96
CA ARG A 40 12.38 -12.89 9.06
C ARG A 40 11.15 -12.00 9.20
N MET A 41 11.33 -10.68 9.14
CA MET A 41 10.24 -9.70 9.19
C MET A 41 9.27 -9.87 8.00
N VAL A 42 9.78 -10.13 6.79
CA VAL A 42 8.95 -10.41 5.61
C VAL A 42 8.15 -11.70 5.77
N CYS A 43 8.76 -12.77 6.30
CA CYS A 43 8.06 -14.04 6.57
C CYS A 43 6.95 -13.86 7.64
N GLU A 44 7.20 -13.05 8.67
CA GLU A 44 6.19 -12.72 9.69
C GLU A 44 5.04 -11.91 9.09
N LEU A 45 5.36 -10.94 8.23
CA LEU A 45 4.36 -10.15 7.49
C LEU A 45 3.49 -11.07 6.62
N ASP A 46 4.07 -11.98 5.84
CA ASP A 46 3.32 -12.95 5.02
C ASP A 46 2.37 -13.80 5.87
N SER A 47 2.85 -14.28 7.02
CA SER A 47 2.04 -15.05 7.96
C SER A 47 0.84 -14.24 8.49
N CYS A 48 1.04 -12.95 8.78
CA CYS A 48 -0.04 -12.04 9.20
C CYS A 48 -1.04 -11.80 8.06
N LEU A 49 -0.57 -11.59 6.84
CA LEU A 49 -1.40 -11.42 5.66
C LEU A 49 -2.24 -12.68 5.37
N GLU A 50 -1.65 -13.86 5.53
CA GLU A 50 -2.36 -15.15 5.42
C GLU A 50 -3.52 -15.26 6.43
N VAL A 51 -3.33 -14.81 7.66
CA VAL A 51 -4.38 -14.76 8.68
C VAL A 51 -5.48 -13.78 8.26
N ILE A 52 -5.11 -12.58 7.84
CA ILE A 52 -6.04 -11.54 7.39
C ILE A 52 -6.87 -12.02 6.19
N ARG A 53 -6.23 -12.69 5.22
CA ARG A 53 -6.92 -13.27 4.04
C ARG A 53 -7.94 -14.34 4.42
N LYS A 54 -7.69 -15.13 5.47
CA LYS A 54 -8.58 -16.20 5.94
C LYS A 54 -9.75 -15.69 6.78
N VAL A 55 -9.66 -14.49 7.34
CA VAL A 55 -10.71 -13.93 8.20
C VAL A 55 -11.84 -13.34 7.34
N PRO A 56 -13.11 -13.51 7.76
CA PRO A 56 -14.28 -12.92 7.09
C PRO A 56 -14.28 -11.38 7.01
N PHE A 57 -13.32 -10.72 7.66
CA PHE A 57 -13.28 -9.26 7.84
C PHE A 57 -13.14 -8.48 6.52
N GLN A 58 -12.32 -8.94 5.60
CA GLN A 58 -12.25 -8.32 4.25
C GLN A 58 -13.57 -8.49 3.50
N LYS A 59 -14.23 -9.66 3.68
CA LYS A 59 -15.57 -9.89 3.16
C LYS A 59 -16.60 -8.94 3.79
N ILE A 60 -16.44 -8.60 5.08
CA ILE A 60 -17.30 -7.64 5.78
C ILE A 60 -17.05 -6.22 5.28
N LYS A 61 -15.78 -5.79 5.15
CA LYS A 61 -15.44 -4.47 4.56
C LYS A 61 -15.93 -4.35 3.12
N LEU A 62 -15.64 -5.33 2.28
CA LEU A 62 -16.12 -5.40 0.91
C LEU A 62 -17.65 -5.33 0.86
N LYS A 63 -18.34 -6.10 1.69
CA LYS A 63 -19.80 -6.08 1.79
C LYS A 63 -20.34 -4.70 2.18
N LYS A 64 -19.73 -4.02 3.16
CA LYS A 64 -20.10 -2.65 3.57
C LYS A 64 -19.95 -1.65 2.42
N VAL A 65 -18.86 -1.74 1.64
CA VAL A 65 -18.63 -0.86 0.48
C VAL A 65 -19.66 -1.17 -0.61
N GLN A 66 -19.95 -2.43 -0.88
CA GLN A 66 -20.99 -2.86 -1.82
C GLN A 66 -22.40 -2.38 -1.40
N GLU A 67 -22.73 -2.48 -0.12
CA GLU A 67 -24.00 -1.95 0.43
C GLU A 67 -24.08 -0.41 0.30
N ARG A 68 -22.96 0.29 0.50
CA ARG A 68 -22.88 1.74 0.26
C ARG A 68 -23.06 2.08 -1.21
N GLN A 69 -22.43 1.35 -2.11
CA GLN A 69 -22.55 1.53 -3.55
C GLN A 69 -23.99 1.32 -4.02
N LEU A 70 -24.67 0.28 -3.51
CA LEU A 70 -26.08 0.00 -3.81
C LEU A 70 -26.99 1.16 -3.38
N LYS A 71 -26.79 1.72 -2.19
CA LYS A 71 -27.55 2.90 -1.73
C LYS A 71 -27.32 4.13 -2.62
N ILE A 72 -26.11 4.35 -3.09
CA ILE A 72 -25.80 5.44 -4.02
C ILE A 72 -26.54 5.22 -5.36
N GLU A 73 -26.61 3.99 -5.84
CA GLU A 73 -27.33 3.63 -7.07
C GLU A 73 -28.83 3.88 -6.93
N GLU A 74 -29.42 3.48 -5.81
CA GLU A 74 -30.85 3.75 -5.48
C GLU A 74 -31.13 5.26 -5.43
N GLU A 75 -30.25 6.06 -4.84
CA GLU A 75 -30.38 7.53 -4.80
C GLU A 75 -30.24 8.15 -6.21
N LEU A 76 -29.31 7.68 -7.03
CA LEU A 76 -29.17 8.11 -8.43
C LEU A 76 -30.47 7.85 -9.22
N GLU A 77 -31.05 6.68 -9.06
CA GLU A 77 -32.28 6.32 -9.75
C GLU A 77 -33.47 7.14 -9.22
N ARG A 78 -33.50 7.44 -7.93
CA ARG A 78 -34.47 8.35 -7.33
C ARG A 78 -34.38 9.75 -7.94
N TYR A 79 -33.18 10.34 -8.04
CA TYR A 79 -33.02 11.67 -8.64
C TYR A 79 -33.40 11.70 -10.12
N ARG A 80 -33.13 10.64 -10.87
CA ARG A 80 -33.57 10.51 -12.27
C ARG A 80 -35.08 10.54 -12.38
N ARG A 81 -35.80 9.79 -11.51
CA ARG A 81 -37.26 9.79 -11.47
C ARG A 81 -37.85 11.14 -11.09
N LEU A 82 -37.28 11.78 -10.06
CA LEU A 82 -37.71 13.11 -9.64
C LEU A 82 -37.50 14.16 -10.76
N LYS A 83 -36.44 14.06 -11.52
CA LYS A 83 -36.18 14.94 -12.65
C LYS A 83 -37.18 14.73 -13.78
N LEU A 84 -37.64 13.50 -14.00
CA LEU A 84 -38.68 13.19 -14.97
C LEU A 84 -40.04 13.76 -14.52
N SER A 85 -40.43 13.53 -13.26
CA SER A 85 -41.65 14.08 -12.67
C SER A 85 -41.67 15.62 -12.71
N LEU A 86 -40.53 16.25 -12.42
CA LEU A 86 -40.37 17.70 -12.51
C LEU A 86 -40.65 18.26 -13.92
N TYR A 87 -40.26 17.51 -14.96
CA TYR A 87 -40.59 17.86 -16.33
C TYR A 87 -42.11 17.78 -16.63
N GLU A 88 -42.76 16.73 -16.10
CA GLU A 88 -44.21 16.54 -16.22
C GLU A 88 -44.96 17.67 -15.50
N ASP A 89 -44.59 18.01 -14.26
CA ASP A 89 -45.17 19.09 -13.48
C ASP A 89 -45.06 20.46 -14.18
N MET A 90 -43.93 20.73 -14.84
CA MET A 90 -43.76 21.95 -15.62
C MET A 90 -44.66 21.94 -16.86
N LYS A 91 -44.80 20.80 -17.56
CA LYS A 91 -45.64 20.65 -18.73
C LYS A 91 -47.12 20.82 -18.37
N ASP A 92 -47.53 20.33 -17.20
CA ASP A 92 -48.92 20.46 -16.73
C ASP A 92 -49.20 21.84 -16.10
N GLY A 93 -48.22 22.72 -16.05
CA GLY A 93 -48.36 24.08 -15.52
C GLY A 93 -48.38 24.18 -14.01
N LEU A 94 -48.02 23.13 -13.30
CA LEU A 94 -47.97 23.08 -11.84
C LEU A 94 -46.76 23.89 -11.27
N ILE A 95 -45.67 24.01 -12.05
CA ILE A 95 -44.51 24.84 -11.71
C ILE A 95 -44.13 25.78 -12.86
N SER A 96 -43.50 26.91 -12.52
CA SER A 96 -43.01 27.85 -13.53
C SER A 96 -41.79 27.30 -14.27
N LYS A 97 -41.50 27.87 -15.45
CA LYS A 97 -40.27 27.53 -16.21
C LYS A 97 -38.99 27.92 -15.44
N GLU A 98 -39.04 29.01 -14.66
CA GLU A 98 -37.92 29.48 -13.85
C GLU A 98 -37.63 28.49 -12.74
N ASP A 99 -38.65 28.10 -11.94
CA ASP A 99 -38.53 27.09 -10.88
C ASP A 99 -38.04 25.74 -11.42
N TYR A 100 -38.55 25.34 -12.62
CA TYR A 100 -38.08 24.13 -13.28
C TYR A 100 -36.58 24.15 -13.57
N VAL A 101 -36.05 25.27 -14.09
CA VAL A 101 -34.62 25.39 -14.38
C VAL A 101 -33.78 25.30 -13.12
N ASP A 102 -34.18 25.97 -12.06
CA ASP A 102 -33.44 26.00 -10.80
C ASP A 102 -33.45 24.64 -10.09
N ILE A 103 -34.62 23.99 -10.00
CA ILE A 103 -34.72 22.67 -9.36
C ILE A 103 -34.00 21.61 -10.20
N LYS A 104 -34.10 21.70 -11.53
CA LYS A 104 -33.39 20.79 -12.43
C LYS A 104 -31.88 20.91 -12.25
N ALA A 105 -31.32 22.12 -12.13
CA ALA A 105 -29.92 22.37 -11.90
C ALA A 105 -29.45 21.72 -10.58
N GLN A 106 -30.24 21.83 -9.51
CA GLN A 106 -29.94 21.18 -8.22
C GLN A 106 -29.94 19.65 -8.34
N TYR A 107 -30.88 19.06 -9.09
CA TYR A 107 -30.88 17.61 -9.31
C TYR A 107 -29.68 17.18 -10.17
N ASP A 108 -29.31 17.93 -11.19
CA ASP A 108 -28.16 17.66 -12.03
C ASP A 108 -26.85 17.68 -11.21
N GLU A 109 -26.67 18.66 -10.33
CA GLU A 109 -25.54 18.73 -9.42
C GLU A 109 -25.47 17.52 -8.47
N ARG A 110 -26.60 17.14 -7.86
CA ARG A 110 -26.70 15.96 -7.00
C ARG A 110 -26.37 14.66 -7.76
N ILE A 111 -26.87 14.51 -8.98
CA ILE A 111 -26.56 13.35 -9.85
C ILE A 111 -25.07 13.28 -10.15
N VAL A 112 -24.41 14.40 -10.43
CA VAL A 112 -22.95 14.44 -10.67
C VAL A 112 -22.18 14.04 -9.42
N SER A 113 -22.53 14.60 -8.26
CA SER A 113 -21.91 14.26 -6.98
C SER A 113 -22.07 12.76 -6.62
N GLN A 114 -23.28 12.23 -6.80
CA GLN A 114 -23.53 10.80 -6.52
C GLN A 114 -22.81 9.87 -7.51
N LYS A 115 -22.66 10.26 -8.77
CA LYS A 115 -21.84 9.50 -9.73
C LYS A 115 -20.37 9.44 -9.32
N GLN A 116 -19.81 10.55 -8.87
CA GLN A 116 -18.43 10.59 -8.35
C GLN A 116 -18.26 9.68 -7.14
N ALA A 117 -19.25 9.69 -6.21
CA ALA A 117 -19.25 8.80 -5.05
C ALA A 117 -19.37 7.32 -5.45
N TYR A 118 -20.15 7.00 -6.49
CA TYR A 118 -20.26 5.64 -7.04
C TYR A 118 -18.93 5.16 -7.63
N ASP A 119 -18.30 6.00 -8.46
CA ASP A 119 -17.02 5.68 -9.08
C ASP A 119 -15.90 5.49 -8.03
N GLN A 120 -15.96 6.25 -6.95
CA GLN A 120 -15.03 6.10 -5.83
C GLN A 120 -15.27 4.79 -5.06
N ALA A 121 -16.53 4.42 -4.79
CA ALA A 121 -16.86 3.16 -4.18
C ALA A 121 -16.46 1.96 -5.07
N GLN A 122 -16.62 2.09 -6.39
CA GLN A 122 -16.19 1.06 -7.34
C GLN A 122 -14.67 0.85 -7.29
N LYS A 123 -13.89 1.93 -7.29
CA LYS A 123 -12.42 1.83 -7.15
C LYS A 123 -12.00 1.17 -5.84
N GLU A 124 -12.71 1.48 -4.75
CA GLU A 124 -12.46 0.86 -3.45
C GLU A 124 -12.78 -0.65 -3.50
N ILE A 125 -13.86 -1.07 -4.16
CA ILE A 125 -14.19 -2.49 -4.39
C ILE A 125 -13.11 -3.17 -5.22
N ASP A 126 -12.69 -2.55 -6.32
CA ASP A 126 -11.66 -3.09 -7.21
C ASP A 126 -10.33 -3.28 -6.47
N MET A 127 -9.93 -2.33 -5.61
CA MET A 127 -8.76 -2.48 -4.73
C MET A 127 -8.90 -3.69 -3.79
N TYR A 128 -10.05 -3.88 -3.15
CA TYR A 128 -10.28 -5.07 -2.29
C TYR A 128 -10.28 -6.39 -3.05
N LEU A 129 -10.64 -6.38 -4.33
CA LEU A 129 -10.68 -7.60 -5.16
C LEU A 129 -9.30 -7.92 -5.75
N ASP A 130 -8.51 -6.90 -6.12
CA ASP A 130 -7.20 -7.07 -6.73
C ASP A 130 -6.12 -7.46 -5.69
N ASP A 131 -6.18 -6.84 -4.51
CA ASP A 131 -5.22 -7.06 -3.40
C ASP A 131 -5.34 -8.46 -2.78
N ASN A 132 -6.45 -9.17 -3.02
CA ASN A 132 -6.73 -10.48 -2.42
C ASN A 132 -6.31 -11.70 -3.26
N SER A 133 -5.91 -11.53 -4.50
CA SER A 133 -5.81 -12.68 -5.43
C SER A 133 -4.40 -13.21 -5.67
N LYS A 134 -3.35 -12.45 -5.37
CA LYS A 134 -1.96 -12.88 -5.61
C LYS A 134 -1.07 -12.59 -4.41
N PRO A 135 -0.26 -13.56 -3.96
CA PRO A 135 0.86 -13.23 -3.07
C PRO A 135 1.76 -12.22 -3.80
N HIS A 136 2.19 -11.18 -3.09
CA HIS A 136 3.16 -10.24 -3.65
C HIS A 136 4.41 -11.01 -4.06
N GLN A 137 4.77 -10.99 -5.33
CA GLN A 137 5.88 -11.80 -5.86
C GLN A 137 7.18 -11.55 -5.07
N TRP A 138 7.46 -10.29 -4.72
CA TRP A 138 8.64 -9.92 -3.94
C TRP A 138 8.71 -10.62 -2.56
N ILE A 139 7.55 -10.88 -1.91
CA ILE A 139 7.52 -11.64 -0.65
C ILE A 139 8.03 -13.06 -0.89
N GLN A 140 7.60 -13.70 -1.97
CA GLN A 140 8.05 -15.05 -2.32
C GLN A 140 9.55 -15.07 -2.64
N ASP A 141 10.04 -14.05 -3.34
CA ASP A 141 11.47 -13.90 -3.66
C ASP A 141 12.31 -13.82 -2.37
N PHE A 142 11.88 -13.03 -1.38
CA PHE A 142 12.54 -12.99 -0.06
C PHE A 142 12.41 -14.33 0.70
N MET A 143 11.27 -14.99 0.64
CA MET A 143 11.03 -16.28 1.31
C MET A 143 11.89 -17.42 0.75
N GLU A 144 12.27 -17.37 -0.51
CA GLU A 144 13.22 -18.35 -1.09
C GLU A 144 14.58 -18.29 -0.36
N HIS A 145 14.94 -17.13 0.15
CA HIS A 145 16.19 -16.90 0.88
C HIS A 145 16.08 -17.07 2.42
N ARG A 146 14.97 -17.61 2.95
CA ARG A 146 14.72 -17.74 4.41
C ARG A 146 15.80 -18.49 5.17
N ASN A 147 16.53 -19.40 4.51
CA ASN A 147 17.60 -20.21 5.11
C ASN A 147 19.00 -19.77 4.66
N ILE A 148 19.17 -18.51 4.30
CA ILE A 148 20.45 -18.00 3.80
C ILE A 148 21.56 -18.18 4.84
N THR A 149 22.68 -18.76 4.39
CA THR A 149 23.87 -19.01 5.23
C THR A 149 25.04 -18.11 4.86
N GLU A 150 25.10 -17.65 3.60
CA GLU A 150 26.18 -16.79 3.07
C GLU A 150 25.60 -15.73 2.14
N LEU A 151 26.24 -14.57 2.09
CA LEU A 151 25.86 -13.45 1.22
C LEU A 151 26.47 -13.67 -0.17
N THR A 152 25.72 -14.28 -1.08
CA THR A 152 26.14 -14.38 -2.48
C THR A 152 25.83 -13.10 -3.24
N ARG A 153 26.53 -12.85 -4.35
CA ARG A 153 26.26 -11.70 -5.22
C ARG A 153 24.82 -11.69 -5.73
N MET A 154 24.27 -12.85 -6.04
CA MET A 154 22.90 -12.98 -6.55
C MET A 154 21.91 -12.48 -5.51
N VAL A 155 21.98 -13.00 -4.30
CA VAL A 155 21.11 -12.59 -3.18
C VAL A 155 21.28 -11.11 -2.86
N ALA A 156 22.51 -10.59 -2.87
CA ALA A 156 22.73 -9.17 -2.62
C ALA A 156 22.06 -8.28 -3.67
N VAL A 157 22.12 -8.65 -4.95
CA VAL A 157 21.47 -7.88 -6.02
C VAL A 157 19.94 -7.96 -5.98
N GLU A 158 19.39 -9.09 -5.56
CA GLU A 158 17.93 -9.29 -5.47
C GLU A 158 17.32 -8.59 -4.28
N CYS A 159 17.99 -8.62 -3.13
CA CYS A 159 17.41 -8.19 -1.84
C CYS A 159 17.89 -6.83 -1.35
N ILE A 160 19.00 -6.30 -1.86
CA ILE A 160 19.64 -5.08 -1.36
C ILE A 160 19.70 -4.03 -2.45
N ASP A 161 19.19 -2.84 -2.15
CA ASP A 161 19.25 -1.67 -3.02
C ASP A 161 20.55 -0.89 -2.81
N GLU A 162 20.88 -0.60 -1.55
CA GLU A 162 22.07 0.18 -1.20
C GLU A 162 22.69 -0.27 0.14
N ILE A 163 24.00 -0.20 0.24
CA ILE A 163 24.75 -0.35 1.49
C ILE A 163 25.59 0.90 1.71
N ALA A 164 25.25 1.68 2.73
CA ALA A 164 25.99 2.87 3.13
C ALA A 164 26.89 2.57 4.34
N VAL A 165 28.16 2.95 4.27
CA VAL A 165 29.13 2.81 5.37
C VAL A 165 29.58 4.21 5.81
N TYR A 166 29.27 4.56 7.06
CA TYR A 166 29.56 5.87 7.64
C TYR A 166 30.92 5.91 8.39
N GLU A 167 31.36 7.12 8.76
CA GLU A 167 32.65 7.37 9.42
C GLU A 167 32.80 6.64 10.75
N ASP A 168 31.73 6.54 11.52
CA ASP A 168 31.64 5.84 12.80
C ASP A 168 31.53 4.32 12.68
N ARG A 169 31.77 3.79 11.47
CA ARG A 169 31.56 2.38 11.09
C ARG A 169 30.09 1.92 11.15
N LYS A 170 29.16 2.86 11.26
CA LYS A 170 27.74 2.52 11.10
C LYS A 170 27.51 2.02 9.69
N ILE A 171 26.81 0.90 9.57
CA ILE A 171 26.38 0.32 8.32
C ILE A 171 24.87 0.49 8.23
N GLU A 172 24.41 1.03 7.14
CA GLU A 172 22.99 1.16 6.82
C GLU A 172 22.72 0.38 5.54
N VAL A 173 21.69 -0.45 5.55
CA VAL A 173 21.32 -1.30 4.41
C VAL A 173 19.89 -0.95 4.03
N SER A 174 19.72 -0.52 2.78
CA SER A 174 18.42 -0.32 2.16
C SER A 174 18.05 -1.58 1.38
N PHE A 175 16.90 -2.16 1.72
CA PHE A 175 16.41 -3.37 1.06
C PHE A 175 15.49 -3.02 -0.10
N THR A 176 15.50 -3.87 -1.13
CA THR A 176 14.51 -3.79 -2.21
C THR A 176 13.10 -3.92 -1.64
N HIS A 177 12.11 -3.29 -2.28
CA HIS A 177 10.70 -3.34 -1.84
C HIS A 177 10.42 -2.84 -0.42
N TRP A 178 11.32 -2.01 0.16
CA TRP A 178 11.10 -1.46 1.50
C TRP A 178 9.81 -0.65 1.61
N GLN A 179 9.45 0.11 0.57
CA GLN A 179 8.21 0.90 0.56
C GLN A 179 6.97 -0.01 0.57
N ASP A 180 6.98 -1.08 -0.23
CA ASP A 180 5.90 -2.07 -0.27
C ASP A 180 5.77 -2.78 1.07
N TYR A 181 6.89 -3.20 1.67
CA TYR A 181 6.92 -3.78 3.01
C TYR A 181 6.32 -2.84 4.06
N SER A 182 6.72 -1.55 4.05
CA SER A 182 6.23 -0.55 5.00
C SER A 182 4.72 -0.32 4.86
N ALA A 183 4.23 -0.21 3.64
CA ALA A 183 2.81 -0.04 3.36
C ALA A 183 1.97 -1.23 3.85
N LEU A 184 2.40 -2.46 3.53
CA LEU A 184 1.70 -3.67 3.97
C LEU A 184 1.77 -3.88 5.48
N SER A 185 2.90 -3.58 6.12
CA SER A 185 3.06 -3.69 7.57
C SER A 185 2.16 -2.70 8.32
N GLU A 186 1.94 -1.50 7.77
CA GLU A 186 1.00 -0.53 8.32
C GLU A 186 -0.45 -1.02 8.20
N GLN A 187 -0.85 -1.57 7.05
CA GLN A 187 -2.18 -2.17 6.86
C GLN A 187 -2.43 -3.31 7.86
N VAL A 188 -1.44 -4.18 8.09
CA VAL A 188 -1.50 -5.24 9.09
C VAL A 188 -1.69 -4.66 10.48
N ARG A 189 -0.94 -3.61 10.84
CA ARG A 189 -1.03 -2.95 12.14
C ARG A 189 -2.40 -2.32 12.37
N GLU A 190 -2.93 -1.60 11.38
CA GLU A 190 -4.27 -1.01 11.43
C GLU A 190 -5.35 -2.09 11.63
N TYR A 191 -5.25 -3.20 10.90
CA TYR A 191 -6.15 -4.32 11.04
C TYR A 191 -6.20 -4.85 12.49
N TYR A 192 -5.04 -5.09 13.11
CA TYR A 192 -4.98 -5.59 14.48
C TYR A 192 -5.46 -4.56 15.51
N GLN A 193 -5.21 -3.27 15.30
CA GLN A 193 -5.69 -2.19 16.18
C GLN A 193 -7.22 -2.05 16.14
N GLU A 194 -7.83 -2.15 14.97
CA GLU A 194 -9.28 -2.10 14.83
C GLU A 194 -9.97 -3.30 15.49
N ASN A 195 -9.41 -4.50 15.34
CA ASN A 195 -10.02 -5.71 15.87
C ASN A 195 -9.77 -5.94 17.38
N HIS A 196 -8.74 -5.33 17.97
CA HIS A 196 -8.54 -5.36 19.42
C HIS A 196 -9.42 -4.35 20.17
N LYS A 197 -10.05 -3.39 19.50
CA LYS A 197 -11.00 -2.45 20.14
C LYS A 197 -12.40 -3.06 20.34
N GLU A 198 -12.73 -4.15 19.67
CA GLU A 198 -14.04 -4.83 19.81
C GLU A 198 -14.08 -5.90 20.93
N VAL A 199 -12.97 -6.11 21.65
CA VAL A 199 -12.84 -7.18 22.70
C VAL A 199 -12.77 -6.58 24.13
N VAL A 200 -13.11 -5.30 24.32
CA VAL A 200 -13.21 -4.68 25.65
C VAL A 200 -14.63 -4.21 25.94
#